data_33cc09befb965ff107c84dd093c48695
#
_entry.id   33cc09befb965ff107c84dd093c48695
#
_cell.length_a   1.000
_cell.length_b   1.000
_cell.length_c   1.000
_cell.angle_alpha   90.00
_cell.angle_beta   90.00
_cell.angle_gamma   90.00
#
_symmetry.space_group_name_H-M   'P 1'
#
loop_
_entity.id
_entity.type
_entity.pdbx_description
1 polymer ?
#
loop_
_entity_poly.entity_id
_entity_poly.type
_entity_poly.pdbx_seq_one_letter_code
_entity_poly.pdbx_strand_id
1 'polypeptide(L)'
;MPMIPYGRQEILEEDISAVAESLRANLITTGPLVDSFEEKLSKYVSCPTFVVNSGTAALHAAYYGIGIGAGDEIITPPNTFVATQATAALLGAKIVFADIVTETGLIDLESISRAITKKTKAVVLVDYAGQPCDVKAVREIIGNRDIKIIQDAAHSLGSRVNGELVGSQADVTTFSFFATKNITTGEGGALATLDKKIFQRAKEFSRQGLVRDPSRFIDIPEGTWHQEVHEFGLNYRLTDFQCALGIAQLEKIEEFKSKRSSIVSKYREILGNIDGVRLLKVLEGRDPMWHLFPVFIENRNHVLTELRNQGILAQVNYIPAYFHPVFANLGYARGICPNSESFYSHELSLPLHTSLTEELVTHICAQLKDLL
;
A
#
# COMPACT_ATOMS: atom_id res chain seq x y z
N MET A 1 -4.21 28.56 15.50
CA MET A 1 -3.79 27.27 16.04
C MET A 1 -2.62 26.71 15.23
N PRO A 2 -1.77 25.83 15.76
CA PRO A 2 -0.78 25.16 14.94
C PRO A 2 -1.49 24.34 13.85
N MET A 3 -0.83 24.19 12.68
CA MET A 3 -1.38 23.36 11.59
C MET A 3 -1.51 21.90 12.03
N ILE A 4 -2.64 21.28 11.76
CA ILE A 4 -2.92 19.85 12.00
C ILE A 4 -2.64 19.12 10.69
N PRO A 5 -1.55 18.36 10.58
CA PRO A 5 -1.21 17.65 9.36
C PRO A 5 -2.19 16.49 9.09
N TYR A 6 -2.44 16.21 7.83
CA TYR A 6 -3.24 15.07 7.38
C TYR A 6 -2.68 13.73 7.86
N GLY A 7 -1.38 13.55 7.77
CA GLY A 7 -0.65 12.38 8.21
C GLY A 7 0.73 12.78 8.70
N ARG A 8 1.22 12.08 9.70
CA ARG A 8 2.52 12.33 10.31
C ARG A 8 3.11 11.03 10.84
N GLN A 9 4.42 10.86 10.65
CA GLN A 9 5.20 9.82 11.31
C GLN A 9 5.33 10.10 12.82
N GLU A 10 5.44 9.04 13.60
CA GLU A 10 5.84 9.11 15.00
C GLU A 10 7.27 8.55 15.12
N ILE A 11 8.21 9.40 15.49
CA ILE A 11 9.63 9.05 15.68
C ILE A 11 9.96 9.30 17.15
N LEU A 12 10.42 8.28 17.83
CA LEU A 12 10.80 8.29 19.23
C LEU A 12 12.32 8.17 19.38
N GLU A 13 12.85 8.33 20.60
CA GLU A 13 14.29 8.27 20.86
C GLU A 13 14.91 6.91 20.51
N GLU A 14 14.16 5.82 20.64
CA GLU A 14 14.59 4.48 20.25
C GLU A 14 14.83 4.39 18.75
N ASP A 15 13.97 5.03 17.93
CA ASP A 15 14.11 5.09 16.48
C ASP A 15 15.37 5.87 16.09
N ILE A 16 15.60 7.03 16.74
CA ILE A 16 16.78 7.89 16.52
C ILE A 16 18.05 7.14 16.90
N SER A 17 18.05 6.48 18.06
CA SER A 17 19.19 5.71 18.56
C SER A 17 19.54 4.55 17.62
N ALA A 18 18.54 3.78 17.15
CA ALA A 18 18.75 2.68 16.22
C ALA A 18 19.39 3.15 14.90
N VAL A 19 18.91 4.26 14.33
CA VAL A 19 19.50 4.87 13.14
C VAL A 19 20.93 5.37 13.41
N ALA A 20 21.14 6.08 14.52
CA ALA A 20 22.46 6.60 14.88
C ALA A 20 23.50 5.49 15.08
N GLU A 21 23.12 4.36 15.68
CA GLU A 21 23.98 3.19 15.84
C GLU A 21 24.31 2.54 14.50
N SER A 22 23.30 2.39 13.62
CA SER A 22 23.51 1.80 12.29
C SER A 22 24.47 2.62 11.44
N LEU A 23 24.47 3.94 11.58
CA LEU A 23 25.41 4.83 10.85
C LEU A 23 26.86 4.75 11.38
N ARG A 24 27.07 4.22 12.60
CA ARG A 24 28.42 3.94 13.15
C ARG A 24 28.93 2.55 12.77
N ALA A 25 28.09 1.70 12.19
CA ALA A 25 28.46 0.36 11.77
C ALA A 25 29.38 0.38 10.54
N ASN A 26 30.07 -0.75 10.30
CA ASN A 26 30.96 -0.90 9.14
C ASN A 26 30.22 -0.90 7.79
N LEU A 27 28.93 -1.27 7.78
CA LEU A 27 28.09 -1.34 6.58
C LEU A 27 26.81 -0.53 6.82
N ILE A 28 26.53 0.42 5.93
CA ILE A 28 25.33 1.26 5.95
C ILE A 28 24.34 0.87 4.83
N THR A 29 24.71 -0.09 4.00
CA THR A 29 23.89 -0.69 2.93
C THR A 29 24.36 -2.12 2.67
N THR A 30 23.42 -2.99 2.32
CA THR A 30 23.68 -4.42 2.03
C THR A 30 24.35 -5.14 3.22
N GLY A 31 24.08 -4.68 4.41
CA GLY A 31 24.58 -5.22 5.68
C GLY A 31 23.52 -6.07 6.43
N PRO A 32 23.84 -6.48 7.67
CA PRO A 32 23.04 -7.44 8.41
C PRO A 32 21.66 -6.91 8.85
N LEU A 33 21.46 -5.59 8.92
CA LEU A 33 20.17 -5.02 9.31
C LEU A 33 19.09 -5.21 8.22
N VAL A 34 19.50 -5.34 6.95
CA VAL A 34 18.58 -5.70 5.87
C VAL A 34 18.01 -7.10 6.12
N ASP A 35 18.86 -8.09 6.36
CA ASP A 35 18.42 -9.47 6.62
C ASP A 35 17.58 -9.56 7.90
N SER A 36 17.97 -8.84 8.96
CA SER A 36 17.23 -8.78 10.23
C SER A 36 15.83 -8.19 10.04
N PHE A 37 15.68 -7.13 9.24
CA PHE A 37 14.37 -6.53 8.99
C PHE A 37 13.50 -7.46 8.11
N GLU A 38 14.09 -8.08 7.07
CA GLU A 38 13.41 -9.09 6.24
C GLU A 38 12.91 -10.27 7.09
N GLU A 39 13.71 -10.76 8.04
CA GLU A 39 13.33 -11.85 8.96
C GLU A 39 12.19 -11.44 9.90
N LYS A 40 12.30 -10.26 10.55
CA LYS A 40 11.26 -9.75 11.46
C LYS A 40 9.93 -9.52 10.72
N LEU A 41 9.96 -8.93 9.52
CA LEU A 41 8.77 -8.76 8.68
C LEU A 41 8.18 -10.11 8.28
N SER A 42 9.02 -11.05 7.81
CA SER A 42 8.57 -12.40 7.42
C SER A 42 7.88 -13.12 8.57
N LYS A 43 8.41 -12.99 9.76
CA LYS A 43 7.79 -13.55 10.99
C LYS A 43 6.48 -12.85 11.32
N TYR A 44 6.43 -11.51 11.22
CA TYR A 44 5.24 -10.73 11.56
C TYR A 44 4.08 -11.06 10.61
N VAL A 45 4.31 -11.05 9.30
CA VAL A 45 3.27 -11.32 8.30
C VAL A 45 3.11 -12.81 7.95
N SER A 46 3.86 -13.70 8.61
CA SER A 46 3.84 -15.16 8.38
C SER A 46 4.05 -15.56 6.91
N CYS A 47 4.92 -14.82 6.22
CA CYS A 47 5.21 -15.01 4.79
C CYS A 47 6.65 -14.57 4.46
N PRO A 48 7.43 -15.33 3.68
CA PRO A 48 8.75 -14.88 3.23
C PRO A 48 8.67 -13.49 2.59
N THR A 49 9.47 -12.56 3.12
CA THR A 49 9.41 -11.14 2.76
C THR A 49 10.80 -10.62 2.48
N PHE A 50 10.96 -9.77 1.46
CA PHE A 50 12.17 -8.98 1.26
C PHE A 50 11.84 -7.50 1.11
N VAL A 51 12.82 -6.64 1.46
CA VAL A 51 12.65 -5.19 1.47
C VAL A 51 13.20 -4.53 0.22
N VAL A 52 12.56 -3.41 -0.15
CA VAL A 52 12.92 -2.55 -1.27
C VAL A 52 12.76 -1.08 -0.87
N ASN A 53 13.28 -0.16 -1.70
CA ASN A 53 13.38 1.26 -1.38
C ASN A 53 12.07 2.07 -1.48
N SER A 54 10.96 1.46 -1.93
CA SER A 54 9.62 2.10 -1.92
C SER A 54 8.50 1.08 -2.16
N GLY A 55 7.26 1.42 -1.79
CA GLY A 55 6.08 0.63 -2.18
C GLY A 55 5.92 0.51 -3.70
N THR A 56 6.28 1.55 -4.46
CA THR A 56 6.31 1.53 -5.92
C THR A 56 7.30 0.48 -6.45
N ALA A 57 8.48 0.38 -5.86
CA ALA A 57 9.47 -0.63 -6.20
C ALA A 57 8.98 -2.06 -5.86
N ALA A 58 8.24 -2.22 -4.74
CA ALA A 58 7.63 -3.48 -4.37
C ALA A 58 6.59 -3.94 -5.41
N LEU A 59 5.70 -3.05 -5.85
CA LEU A 59 4.72 -3.32 -6.91
C LEU A 59 5.41 -3.67 -8.24
N HIS A 60 6.44 -2.90 -8.63
CA HIS A 60 7.18 -3.16 -9.87
C HIS A 60 7.87 -4.54 -9.82
N ALA A 61 8.53 -4.87 -8.72
CA ALA A 61 9.13 -6.18 -8.52
C ALA A 61 8.08 -7.32 -8.49
N ALA A 62 6.90 -7.08 -7.92
CA ALA A 62 5.79 -8.04 -7.91
C ALA A 62 5.32 -8.37 -9.33
N TYR A 63 5.04 -7.35 -10.14
CA TYR A 63 4.63 -7.53 -11.53
C TYR A 63 5.69 -8.22 -12.37
N TYR A 64 6.95 -7.80 -12.21
CA TYR A 64 8.06 -8.48 -12.89
C TYR A 64 8.18 -9.94 -12.43
N GLY A 65 8.07 -10.19 -11.12
CA GLY A 65 8.18 -11.53 -10.53
C GLY A 65 7.16 -12.53 -11.08
N ILE A 66 5.90 -12.09 -11.27
CA ILE A 66 4.86 -12.92 -11.87
C ILE A 66 4.90 -12.97 -13.41
N GLY A 67 5.82 -12.26 -14.04
CA GLY A 67 6.04 -12.28 -15.48
C GLY A 67 5.08 -11.41 -16.28
N ILE A 68 4.66 -10.26 -15.75
CA ILE A 68 3.90 -9.27 -16.52
C ILE A 68 4.74 -8.71 -17.66
N GLY A 69 4.13 -8.55 -18.82
CA GLY A 69 4.74 -8.00 -20.03
C GLY A 69 3.73 -7.47 -21.05
N ALA A 70 4.25 -7.10 -22.21
CA ALA A 70 3.44 -6.59 -23.30
C ALA A 70 2.41 -7.63 -23.77
N GLY A 71 1.14 -7.19 -23.88
CA GLY A 71 0.03 -8.05 -24.26
C GLY A 71 -0.77 -8.63 -23.10
N ASP A 72 -0.23 -8.60 -21.88
CA ASP A 72 -0.95 -8.99 -20.67
C ASP A 72 -1.92 -7.89 -20.21
N GLU A 73 -2.95 -8.28 -19.48
CA GLU A 73 -3.89 -7.37 -18.83
C GLU A 73 -3.83 -7.56 -17.31
N ILE A 74 -3.83 -6.47 -16.55
CA ILE A 74 -4.08 -6.47 -15.11
C ILE A 74 -5.42 -5.81 -14.81
N ILE A 75 -6.19 -6.40 -13.90
CA ILE A 75 -7.44 -5.84 -13.38
C ILE A 75 -7.15 -5.17 -12.04
N THR A 76 -7.56 -3.90 -11.88
CA THR A 76 -7.30 -3.11 -10.66
C THR A 76 -8.37 -2.04 -10.47
N PRO A 77 -8.67 -1.60 -9.22
CA PRO A 77 -9.55 -0.47 -9.00
C PRO A 77 -8.85 0.83 -9.41
N PRO A 78 -9.60 1.85 -9.86
CA PRO A 78 -9.02 3.17 -10.11
C PRO A 78 -8.78 3.99 -8.82
N ASN A 79 -9.44 3.61 -7.71
CA ASN A 79 -9.37 4.28 -6.41
C ASN A 79 -8.13 3.87 -5.63
N THR A 80 -6.96 4.33 -6.07
CA THR A 80 -5.66 4.04 -5.46
C THR A 80 -4.63 5.09 -5.88
N PHE A 81 -3.48 5.12 -5.21
CA PHE A 81 -2.32 5.86 -5.69
C PHE A 81 -1.85 5.26 -7.03
N VAL A 82 -1.50 6.12 -7.97
CA VAL A 82 -1.21 5.73 -9.37
C VAL A 82 -0.08 4.69 -9.53
N ALA A 83 0.77 4.49 -8.52
CA ALA A 83 1.85 3.50 -8.56
C ALA A 83 1.34 2.08 -8.84
N THR A 84 0.13 1.73 -8.37
CA THR A 84 -0.50 0.42 -8.59
C THR A 84 -0.66 0.11 -10.08
N GLN A 85 -1.01 1.10 -10.89
CA GLN A 85 -1.16 0.94 -12.35
C GLN A 85 0.13 1.25 -13.11
N ALA A 86 0.84 2.30 -12.69
CA ALA A 86 1.99 2.82 -13.43
C ALA A 86 3.09 1.77 -13.61
N THR A 87 3.40 1.01 -12.57
CA THR A 87 4.48 0.01 -12.60
C THR A 87 4.17 -1.19 -13.50
N ALA A 88 2.90 -1.61 -13.60
CA ALA A 88 2.48 -2.62 -14.57
C ALA A 88 2.48 -2.07 -16.01
N ALA A 89 2.01 -0.82 -16.19
CA ALA A 89 2.04 -0.16 -17.49
C ALA A 89 3.46 0.04 -18.03
N LEU A 90 4.44 0.32 -17.15
CA LEU A 90 5.87 0.39 -17.52
C LEU A 90 6.43 -0.94 -18.03
N LEU A 91 5.88 -2.07 -17.61
CA LEU A 91 6.22 -3.41 -18.13
C LEU A 91 5.44 -3.74 -19.42
N GLY A 92 4.57 -2.85 -19.88
CA GLY A 92 3.81 -3.01 -21.13
C GLY A 92 2.43 -3.64 -20.96
N ALA A 93 1.97 -3.87 -19.73
CA ALA A 93 0.63 -4.39 -19.48
C ALA A 93 -0.45 -3.35 -19.80
N LYS A 94 -1.60 -3.81 -20.28
CA LYS A 94 -2.82 -3.03 -20.37
C LYS A 94 -3.52 -3.02 -19.01
N ILE A 95 -3.92 -1.85 -18.56
CA ILE A 95 -4.71 -1.68 -17.33
C ILE A 95 -6.19 -1.87 -17.66
N VAL A 96 -6.86 -2.75 -16.93
CA VAL A 96 -8.31 -2.95 -17.00
C VAL A 96 -8.89 -2.51 -15.67
N PHE A 97 -9.67 -1.43 -15.69
CA PHE A 97 -10.27 -0.92 -14.47
C PHE A 97 -11.53 -1.70 -14.12
N ALA A 98 -11.62 -2.17 -12.88
CA ALA A 98 -12.82 -2.70 -12.25
C ALA A 98 -13.31 -1.69 -11.20
N ASP A 99 -14.61 -1.43 -11.16
CA ASP A 99 -15.20 -0.45 -10.25
C ASP A 99 -15.12 -0.88 -8.79
N ILE A 100 -15.53 -0.03 -7.89
CA ILE A 100 -15.50 -0.25 -6.44
C ILE A 100 -16.90 -0.32 -5.86
N VAL A 101 -16.99 -0.83 -4.63
CA VAL A 101 -18.15 -0.72 -3.75
C VAL A 101 -18.10 0.62 -3.04
N THR A 102 -19.07 1.49 -3.25
CA THR A 102 -19.07 2.89 -2.78
C THR A 102 -19.02 3.00 -1.26
N GLU A 103 -19.58 2.02 -0.54
CA GLU A 103 -19.62 2.02 0.92
C GLU A 103 -18.27 1.69 1.56
N THR A 104 -17.41 0.94 0.85
CA THR A 104 -16.15 0.41 1.38
C THR A 104 -14.90 0.96 0.71
N GLY A 105 -15.03 1.49 -0.52
CA GLY A 105 -13.89 1.86 -1.36
C GLY A 105 -13.08 0.68 -1.90
N LEU A 106 -13.48 -0.56 -1.61
CA LEU A 106 -12.81 -1.77 -2.10
C LEU A 106 -13.32 -2.15 -3.48
N ILE A 107 -12.49 -2.85 -4.24
CA ILE A 107 -12.83 -3.34 -5.58
C ILE A 107 -14.09 -4.21 -5.56
N ASP A 108 -14.97 -4.01 -6.53
CA ASP A 108 -16.22 -4.77 -6.66
C ASP A 108 -15.97 -6.14 -7.33
N LEU A 109 -16.43 -7.20 -6.67
CA LEU A 109 -16.25 -8.58 -7.11
C LEU A 109 -16.95 -8.89 -8.45
N GLU A 110 -18.13 -8.31 -8.67
CA GLU A 110 -18.84 -8.46 -9.95
C GLU A 110 -18.10 -7.75 -11.08
N SER A 111 -17.53 -6.57 -10.79
CA SER A 111 -16.70 -5.84 -11.76
C SER A 111 -15.44 -6.61 -12.12
N ILE A 112 -14.78 -7.29 -11.17
CA ILE A 112 -13.68 -8.22 -11.47
C ILE A 112 -14.16 -9.31 -12.42
N SER A 113 -15.26 -9.98 -12.09
CA SER A 113 -15.79 -11.10 -12.89
C SER A 113 -16.07 -10.68 -14.35
N ARG A 114 -16.64 -9.49 -14.55
CA ARG A 114 -16.91 -8.94 -15.90
C ARG A 114 -15.65 -8.54 -16.67
N ALA A 115 -14.58 -8.16 -15.94
CA ALA A 115 -13.35 -7.66 -16.54
C ALA A 115 -12.38 -8.77 -16.97
N ILE A 116 -12.53 -10.00 -16.48
CA ILE A 116 -11.63 -11.13 -16.80
C ILE A 116 -11.70 -11.47 -18.30
N THR A 117 -10.54 -11.52 -18.94
CA THR A 117 -10.35 -11.96 -20.34
C THR A 117 -9.32 -13.08 -20.43
N LYS A 118 -9.07 -13.59 -21.63
CA LYS A 118 -7.99 -14.57 -21.89
C LYS A 118 -6.59 -13.95 -21.70
N LYS A 119 -6.46 -12.63 -21.66
CA LYS A 119 -5.21 -11.88 -21.48
C LYS A 119 -4.97 -11.46 -20.04
N THR A 120 -5.97 -11.65 -19.16
CA THR A 120 -5.84 -11.29 -17.75
C THR A 120 -4.77 -12.16 -17.10
N LYS A 121 -3.70 -11.52 -16.62
CA LYS A 121 -2.57 -12.15 -15.95
C LYS A 121 -2.61 -11.96 -14.43
N ALA A 122 -3.17 -10.84 -13.96
CA ALA A 122 -3.31 -10.57 -12.55
C ALA A 122 -4.58 -9.77 -12.21
N VAL A 123 -5.10 -10.00 -11.00
CA VAL A 123 -6.04 -9.11 -10.30
C VAL A 123 -5.29 -8.46 -9.16
N VAL A 124 -5.34 -7.13 -9.11
CA VAL A 124 -4.65 -6.33 -8.11
C VAL A 124 -5.68 -5.73 -7.16
N LEU A 125 -5.61 -6.13 -5.91
CA LEU A 125 -6.47 -5.66 -4.84
C LEU A 125 -5.80 -4.52 -4.09
N VAL A 126 -6.53 -3.48 -3.74
CA VAL A 126 -6.02 -2.36 -2.95
C VAL A 126 -6.77 -2.30 -1.64
N ASP A 127 -6.04 -2.42 -0.54
CA ASP A 127 -6.59 -2.38 0.83
C ASP A 127 -6.86 -0.93 1.24
N TYR A 128 -7.87 -0.32 0.62
CA TYR A 128 -8.18 1.10 0.81
C TYR A 128 -8.39 1.45 2.28
N ALA A 129 -7.80 2.57 2.71
CA ALA A 129 -7.83 3.09 4.10
C ALA A 129 -7.30 2.12 5.18
N GLY A 130 -6.71 0.99 4.78
CA GLY A 130 -6.25 -0.07 5.67
C GLY A 130 -7.25 -1.21 5.85
N GLN A 131 -8.42 -1.16 5.17
CA GLN A 131 -9.36 -2.27 5.17
C GLN A 131 -8.96 -3.32 4.15
N PRO A 132 -8.68 -4.58 4.56
CA PRO A 132 -8.26 -5.63 3.63
C PRO A 132 -9.38 -6.08 2.69
N CYS A 133 -9.02 -6.32 1.42
CA CYS A 133 -9.89 -6.94 0.43
C CYS A 133 -10.18 -8.42 0.76
N ASP A 134 -11.20 -8.99 0.09
CA ASP A 134 -11.52 -10.41 0.20
C ASP A 134 -10.76 -11.23 -0.85
N VAL A 135 -9.52 -11.61 -0.51
CA VAL A 135 -8.68 -12.43 -1.38
C VAL A 135 -9.33 -13.79 -1.70
N LYS A 136 -10.04 -14.37 -0.72
CA LYS A 136 -10.69 -15.67 -0.91
C LYS A 136 -11.81 -15.60 -1.94
N ALA A 137 -12.68 -14.60 -1.84
CA ALA A 137 -13.77 -14.40 -2.81
C ALA A 137 -13.22 -14.14 -4.23
N VAL A 138 -12.12 -13.37 -4.34
CA VAL A 138 -11.45 -13.16 -5.63
C VAL A 138 -10.87 -14.46 -6.18
N ARG A 139 -10.29 -15.31 -5.33
CA ARG A 139 -9.78 -16.63 -5.72
C ARG A 139 -10.89 -17.52 -6.27
N GLU A 140 -12.08 -17.49 -5.66
CA GLU A 140 -13.26 -18.22 -6.13
C GLU A 140 -13.71 -17.73 -7.54
N ILE A 141 -13.71 -16.42 -7.78
CA ILE A 141 -14.03 -15.83 -9.10
C ILE A 141 -13.02 -16.24 -10.16
N ILE A 142 -11.74 -16.22 -9.83
CA ILE A 142 -10.66 -16.64 -10.75
C ILE A 142 -10.79 -18.12 -11.09
N GLY A 143 -11.15 -18.95 -10.12
CA GLY A 143 -11.26 -20.40 -10.27
C GLY A 143 -9.92 -21.03 -10.70
N ASN A 144 -9.94 -21.89 -11.70
CA ASN A 144 -8.75 -22.62 -12.18
C ASN A 144 -7.91 -21.87 -13.23
N ARG A 145 -8.15 -20.57 -13.44
CA ARG A 145 -7.37 -19.78 -14.40
C ARG A 145 -5.99 -19.46 -13.80
N ASP A 146 -4.97 -19.41 -14.65
CA ASP A 146 -3.62 -18.97 -14.23
C ASP A 146 -3.56 -17.43 -14.13
N ILE A 147 -4.33 -16.89 -13.19
CA ILE A 147 -4.40 -15.48 -12.86
C ILE A 147 -3.87 -15.30 -11.44
N LYS A 148 -2.88 -14.44 -11.26
CA LYS A 148 -2.29 -14.15 -9.95
C LYS A 148 -3.08 -13.07 -9.23
N ILE A 149 -3.14 -13.14 -7.90
CA ILE A 149 -3.68 -12.09 -7.04
C ILE A 149 -2.51 -11.34 -6.42
N ILE A 150 -2.44 -10.03 -6.67
CA ILE A 150 -1.52 -9.13 -6.00
C ILE A 150 -2.33 -8.28 -5.03
N GLN A 151 -1.91 -8.23 -3.76
CA GLN A 151 -2.50 -7.36 -2.76
C GLN A 151 -1.59 -6.15 -2.54
N ASP A 152 -2.05 -4.98 -2.97
CA ASP A 152 -1.45 -3.70 -2.61
C ASP A 152 -1.88 -3.34 -1.19
N ALA A 153 -1.06 -3.77 -0.24
CA ALA A 153 -1.24 -3.60 1.19
C ALA A 153 -0.48 -2.36 1.72
N ALA A 154 -0.25 -1.35 0.86
CA ALA A 154 0.43 -0.11 1.25
C ALA A 154 -0.26 0.65 2.39
N HIS A 155 -1.51 0.34 2.71
CA HIS A 155 -2.29 0.90 3.81
C HIS A 155 -2.57 -0.09 4.95
N SER A 156 -2.25 -1.37 4.80
CA SER A 156 -2.82 -2.44 5.63
C SER A 156 -1.80 -3.32 6.36
N LEU A 157 -0.51 -2.94 6.41
CA LEU A 157 0.42 -3.65 7.30
C LEU A 157 -0.10 -3.56 8.75
N GLY A 158 -0.35 -4.71 9.38
CA GLY A 158 -0.97 -4.81 10.71
C GLY A 158 -2.50 -4.97 10.70
N SER A 159 -3.15 -4.87 9.54
CA SER A 159 -4.57 -5.19 9.39
C SER A 159 -4.81 -6.70 9.45
N ARG A 160 -6.04 -7.09 9.85
CA ARG A 160 -6.42 -8.50 9.96
C ARG A 160 -7.72 -8.81 9.23
N VAL A 161 -7.81 -10.05 8.74
CA VAL A 161 -9.02 -10.66 8.18
C VAL A 161 -9.33 -11.89 9.01
N ASN A 162 -10.47 -11.92 9.71
CA ASN A 162 -10.86 -13.02 10.60
C ASN A 162 -9.75 -13.41 11.61
N GLY A 163 -9.01 -12.42 12.12
CA GLY A 163 -7.90 -12.58 13.05
C GLY A 163 -6.53 -12.84 12.42
N GLU A 164 -6.45 -13.17 11.13
CA GLU A 164 -5.19 -13.40 10.42
C GLU A 164 -4.62 -12.09 9.86
N LEU A 165 -3.32 -11.86 10.06
CA LEU A 165 -2.62 -10.70 9.51
C LEU A 165 -2.57 -10.74 7.98
N VAL A 166 -2.70 -9.57 7.34
CA VAL A 166 -2.44 -9.40 5.91
C VAL A 166 -0.99 -9.74 5.60
N GLY A 167 -0.78 -10.58 4.58
CA GLY A 167 0.58 -10.96 4.17
C GLY A 167 0.66 -12.21 3.28
N SER A 168 0.04 -13.32 3.70
CA SER A 168 0.20 -14.63 3.03
C SER A 168 -1.02 -15.09 2.19
N GLN A 169 -2.11 -14.32 2.18
CA GLN A 169 -3.38 -14.74 1.56
C GLN A 169 -3.36 -14.63 0.03
N ALA A 170 -2.72 -13.59 -0.51
CA ALA A 170 -2.54 -13.38 -1.94
C ALA A 170 -1.32 -14.14 -2.49
N ASP A 171 -1.18 -14.22 -3.82
CA ASP A 171 0.04 -14.78 -4.42
C ASP A 171 1.25 -13.88 -4.15
N VAL A 172 1.03 -12.56 -4.13
CA VAL A 172 2.02 -11.55 -3.74
C VAL A 172 1.33 -10.46 -2.95
N THR A 173 1.93 -10.04 -1.83
CA THR A 173 1.50 -8.87 -1.06
C THR A 173 2.62 -7.83 -1.05
N THR A 174 2.29 -6.57 -1.28
CA THR A 174 3.25 -5.46 -1.27
C THR A 174 2.93 -4.46 -0.18
N PHE A 175 3.96 -3.96 0.50
CA PHE A 175 3.85 -2.98 1.59
C PHE A 175 4.63 -1.71 1.25
N SER A 176 4.24 -0.61 1.90
CA SER A 176 4.93 0.69 1.79
C SER A 176 5.33 1.17 3.18
N PHE A 177 6.52 1.75 3.28
CA PHE A 177 7.08 2.36 4.49
C PHE A 177 7.40 3.86 4.25
N PHE A 178 6.60 4.50 3.38
CA PHE A 178 6.65 5.96 3.21
C PHE A 178 6.33 6.67 4.53
N ALA A 179 6.79 7.91 4.69
CA ALA A 179 6.72 8.66 5.95
C ALA A 179 5.37 8.63 6.67
N THR A 180 4.24 8.68 5.95
CA THR A 180 2.90 8.72 6.56
C THR A 180 2.26 7.33 6.75
N LYS A 181 2.94 6.24 6.38
CA LYS A 181 2.40 4.88 6.48
C LYS A 181 2.36 4.39 7.95
N ASN A 182 1.83 3.21 8.14
CA ASN A 182 1.58 2.61 9.46
C ASN A 182 2.87 2.41 10.27
N ILE A 183 3.96 2.07 9.58
CA ILE A 183 5.36 2.22 10.04
C ILE A 183 6.13 2.93 8.93
N THR A 184 7.28 3.52 9.27
CA THR A 184 8.08 4.24 8.29
C THR A 184 9.55 3.88 8.32
N THR A 185 10.18 3.95 7.15
CA THR A 185 11.65 3.98 6.96
C THR A 185 12.08 5.26 6.23
N GLY A 186 11.22 6.31 6.27
CA GLY A 186 11.30 7.51 5.42
C GLY A 186 10.80 7.21 4.02
N GLU A 187 11.54 6.44 3.29
CA GLU A 187 11.17 5.74 2.05
C GLU A 187 11.48 4.26 2.20
N GLY A 188 10.59 3.39 1.72
CA GLY A 188 10.77 1.96 1.77
C GLY A 188 9.51 1.19 1.37
N GLY A 189 9.67 -0.10 1.21
CA GLY A 189 8.59 -1.04 0.93
C GLY A 189 9.06 -2.47 1.12
N ALA A 190 8.13 -3.41 0.98
CA ALA A 190 8.43 -4.83 1.03
C ALA A 190 7.52 -5.63 0.10
N LEU A 191 7.98 -6.80 -0.29
CA LEU A 191 7.22 -7.79 -1.03
C LEU A 191 7.23 -9.11 -0.26
N ALA A 192 6.05 -9.68 -0.04
CA ALA A 192 5.84 -10.97 0.60
C ALA A 192 5.18 -11.96 -0.38
N THR A 193 5.69 -13.19 -0.44
CA THR A 193 5.11 -14.26 -1.24
C THR A 193 5.56 -15.64 -0.76
N LEU A 194 4.68 -16.64 -0.80
CA LEU A 194 4.99 -18.04 -0.53
C LEU A 194 5.59 -18.75 -1.77
N ASP A 195 5.42 -18.18 -2.97
CA ASP A 195 5.96 -18.75 -4.19
C ASP A 195 7.46 -18.45 -4.32
N LYS A 196 8.28 -19.48 -4.18
CA LYS A 196 9.76 -19.37 -4.24
C LYS A 196 10.27 -18.81 -5.57
N LYS A 197 9.60 -19.10 -6.69
CA LYS A 197 10.01 -18.63 -8.01
C LYS A 197 9.74 -17.14 -8.16
N ILE A 198 8.55 -16.71 -7.75
CA ILE A 198 8.17 -15.28 -7.72
C ILE A 198 9.11 -14.52 -6.79
N PHE A 199 9.34 -15.04 -5.57
CA PHE A 199 10.25 -14.44 -4.59
C PHE A 199 11.64 -14.20 -5.17
N GLN A 200 12.23 -15.24 -5.73
CA GLN A 200 13.57 -15.19 -6.27
C GLN A 200 13.68 -14.21 -7.44
N ARG A 201 12.77 -14.31 -8.42
CA ARG A 201 12.76 -13.45 -9.61
C ARG A 201 12.55 -11.98 -9.25
N ALA A 202 11.60 -11.69 -8.37
CA ALA A 202 11.32 -10.33 -7.90
C ALA A 202 12.50 -9.75 -7.08
N LYS A 203 13.14 -10.56 -6.22
CA LYS A 203 14.30 -10.15 -5.43
C LYS A 203 15.51 -9.86 -6.31
N GLU A 204 15.80 -10.69 -7.31
CA GLU A 204 16.88 -10.46 -8.29
C GLU A 204 16.62 -9.21 -9.11
N PHE A 205 15.40 -9.03 -9.64
CA PHE A 205 15.02 -7.80 -10.35
C PHE A 205 15.27 -6.55 -9.49
N SER A 206 14.95 -6.58 -8.20
CA SER A 206 15.17 -5.46 -7.27
C SER A 206 16.65 -5.22 -6.94
N ARG A 207 17.54 -6.12 -7.35
CA ARG A 207 18.99 -6.12 -7.08
C ARG A 207 19.82 -6.22 -8.37
N GLN A 208 19.41 -5.52 -9.42
CA GLN A 208 20.07 -5.40 -10.74
C GLN A 208 20.12 -6.72 -11.54
N GLY A 209 19.32 -7.73 -11.19
CA GLY A 209 19.35 -9.03 -11.85
C GLY A 209 20.57 -9.90 -11.46
N LEU A 210 21.28 -9.51 -10.39
CA LEU A 210 22.52 -10.20 -9.97
C LEU A 210 22.22 -11.58 -9.38
N VAL A 211 22.81 -12.61 -10.00
CA VAL A 211 22.87 -13.99 -9.53
C VAL A 211 24.26 -14.23 -8.93
N ARG A 212 24.30 -14.60 -7.65
CA ARG A 212 25.55 -14.86 -6.90
C ARG A 212 25.67 -16.30 -6.42
N ASP A 213 24.63 -17.10 -6.62
CA ASP A 213 24.63 -18.52 -6.28
C ASP A 213 25.35 -19.32 -7.35
N PRO A 214 26.52 -19.93 -7.04
CA PRO A 214 27.31 -20.69 -8.02
C PRO A 214 26.57 -21.87 -8.66
N SER A 215 25.55 -22.41 -7.95
CA SER A 215 24.77 -23.55 -8.49
C SER A 215 23.86 -23.14 -9.65
N ARG A 216 23.71 -21.83 -9.88
CA ARG A 216 22.88 -21.25 -10.93
C ARG A 216 23.63 -20.57 -12.04
N PHE A 217 24.97 -20.55 -11.96
CA PHE A 217 25.80 -19.97 -13.02
C PHE A 217 25.64 -20.75 -14.33
N ILE A 218 25.54 -20.00 -15.42
CA ILE A 218 25.52 -20.53 -16.79
C ILE A 218 26.97 -20.77 -17.27
N ASP A 219 27.87 -19.83 -16.95
CA ASP A 219 29.25 -19.88 -17.31
C ASP A 219 30.13 -20.51 -16.21
N ILE A 220 31.32 -20.93 -16.56
CA ILE A 220 32.31 -21.43 -15.59
C ILE A 220 32.84 -20.25 -14.78
N PRO A 221 32.77 -20.30 -13.42
CA PRO A 221 33.23 -19.20 -12.59
C PRO A 221 34.70 -18.87 -12.82
N GLU A 222 35.01 -17.61 -13.08
CA GLU A 222 36.39 -17.13 -13.27
C GLU A 222 37.16 -16.91 -11.95
N GLY A 223 36.38 -16.80 -10.81
CA GLY A 223 36.94 -16.59 -9.48
C GLY A 223 35.87 -16.33 -8.43
N THR A 224 36.29 -16.00 -7.21
CA THR A 224 35.36 -15.76 -6.07
C THR A 224 34.48 -14.52 -6.22
N TRP A 225 34.81 -13.64 -7.14
CA TRP A 225 34.04 -12.44 -7.49
C TRP A 225 33.00 -12.68 -8.58
N HIS A 226 32.99 -13.88 -9.20
CA HIS A 226 32.08 -14.17 -10.31
C HIS A 226 30.62 -14.00 -9.91
N GLN A 227 29.90 -13.33 -10.73
CA GLN A 227 28.44 -13.12 -10.62
C GLN A 227 27.89 -12.95 -12.04
N GLU A 228 26.64 -13.34 -12.22
CA GLU A 228 25.98 -13.26 -13.52
C GLU A 228 24.76 -12.37 -13.47
N VAL A 229 24.32 -11.89 -14.63
CA VAL A 229 23.04 -11.20 -14.82
C VAL A 229 22.26 -11.97 -15.87
N HIS A 230 21.23 -12.70 -15.46
CA HIS A 230 20.41 -13.50 -16.38
C HIS A 230 19.24 -12.71 -16.96
N GLU A 231 18.70 -11.74 -16.22
CA GLU A 231 17.65 -10.82 -16.62
C GLU A 231 18.00 -9.40 -16.14
N PHE A 232 17.64 -8.36 -16.88
CA PHE A 232 17.88 -7.00 -16.43
C PHE A 232 17.01 -6.66 -15.21
N GLY A 233 17.62 -6.00 -14.25
CA GLY A 233 16.97 -5.53 -13.04
C GLY A 233 17.36 -4.10 -12.67
N LEU A 234 16.84 -3.62 -11.57
CA LEU A 234 16.99 -2.25 -11.08
C LEU A 234 17.58 -2.22 -9.67
N ASN A 235 18.14 -1.10 -9.27
CA ASN A 235 18.61 -0.91 -7.91
C ASN A 235 17.48 -0.41 -7.01
N TYR A 236 16.79 -1.33 -6.37
CA TYR A 236 15.70 -1.05 -5.42
C TYR A 236 16.06 -1.44 -3.97
N ARG A 237 17.37 -1.50 -3.65
CA ARG A 237 17.81 -1.85 -2.30
C ARG A 237 17.39 -0.82 -1.26
N LEU A 238 16.94 -1.28 -0.10
CA LEU A 238 16.83 -0.50 1.11
C LEU A 238 18.18 -0.49 1.84
N THR A 239 18.51 0.59 2.53
CA THR A 239 19.77 0.73 3.27
C THR A 239 19.65 0.19 4.69
N ASP A 240 20.79 -0.12 5.33
CA ASP A 240 20.81 -0.62 6.71
C ASP A 240 20.25 0.37 7.71
N PHE A 241 20.54 1.67 7.58
CA PHE A 241 19.98 2.67 8.50
C PHE A 241 18.46 2.85 8.35
N GLN A 242 17.91 2.66 7.15
CA GLN A 242 16.46 2.61 6.93
C GLN A 242 15.87 1.32 7.55
N CYS A 243 16.58 0.19 7.42
CA CYS A 243 16.17 -1.06 8.06
C CYS A 243 16.21 -0.96 9.58
N ALA A 244 17.22 -0.28 10.18
CA ALA A 244 17.26 0.00 11.61
C ALA A 244 16.01 0.74 12.10
N LEU A 245 15.62 1.80 11.37
CA LEU A 245 14.38 2.52 11.64
C LEU A 245 13.17 1.59 11.52
N GLY A 246 13.10 0.81 10.43
CA GLY A 246 11.99 -0.12 10.18
C GLY A 246 11.83 -1.18 11.27
N ILE A 247 12.93 -1.71 11.81
CA ILE A 247 12.93 -2.66 12.93
C ILE A 247 12.33 -2.01 14.18
N ALA A 248 12.81 -0.82 14.57
CA ALA A 248 12.33 -0.10 15.75
C ALA A 248 10.85 0.28 15.62
N GLN A 249 10.41 0.68 14.43
CA GLN A 249 9.00 0.99 14.13
C GLN A 249 8.11 -0.27 14.17
N LEU A 250 8.58 -1.40 13.62
CA LEU A 250 7.82 -2.65 13.61
C LEU A 250 7.55 -3.18 15.02
N GLU A 251 8.46 -2.98 15.95
CA GLU A 251 8.28 -3.39 17.36
C GLU A 251 7.13 -2.64 18.05
N LYS A 252 6.74 -1.47 17.54
CA LYS A 252 5.66 -0.61 18.07
C LYS A 252 4.36 -0.70 17.28
N ILE A 253 4.26 -1.56 16.26
CA ILE A 253 3.13 -1.55 15.31
C ILE A 253 1.77 -1.78 15.98
N GLU A 254 1.70 -2.65 17.00
CA GLU A 254 0.44 -2.92 17.71
C GLU A 254 0.02 -1.72 18.59
N GLU A 255 0.99 -0.97 19.15
CA GLU A 255 0.72 0.29 19.84
C GLU A 255 0.18 1.34 18.87
N PHE A 256 0.81 1.50 17.71
CA PHE A 256 0.33 2.43 16.67
C PHE A 256 -1.08 2.07 16.20
N LYS A 257 -1.38 0.77 16.06
CA LYS A 257 -2.72 0.29 15.73
C LYS A 257 -3.74 0.68 16.79
N SER A 258 -3.42 0.47 18.06
CA SER A 258 -4.28 0.82 19.18
C SER A 258 -4.59 2.32 19.20
N LYS A 259 -3.56 3.18 19.07
CA LYS A 259 -3.73 4.65 19.00
C LYS A 259 -4.63 5.07 17.83
N ARG A 260 -4.38 4.55 16.61
CA ARG A 260 -5.19 4.86 15.42
C ARG A 260 -6.64 4.40 15.58
N SER A 261 -6.86 3.22 16.14
CA SER A 261 -8.21 2.69 16.40
C SER A 261 -8.99 3.54 17.40
N SER A 262 -8.34 4.04 18.47
CA SER A 262 -8.95 4.96 19.42
C SER A 262 -9.38 6.26 18.76
N ILE A 263 -8.50 6.87 17.95
CA ILE A 263 -8.80 8.09 17.20
C ILE A 263 -9.97 7.89 16.24
N VAL A 264 -9.98 6.79 15.49
CA VAL A 264 -11.08 6.44 14.58
C VAL A 264 -12.38 6.21 15.33
N SER A 265 -12.34 5.56 16.50
CA SER A 265 -13.54 5.38 17.34
C SER A 265 -14.11 6.72 17.78
N LYS A 266 -13.25 7.67 18.16
CA LYS A 266 -13.68 9.03 18.53
C LYS A 266 -14.29 9.80 17.36
N TYR A 267 -13.68 9.74 16.19
CA TYR A 267 -14.27 10.31 14.97
C TYR A 267 -15.66 9.72 14.68
N ARG A 268 -15.79 8.39 14.74
CA ARG A 268 -17.07 7.70 14.47
C ARG A 268 -18.14 8.05 15.48
N GLU A 269 -17.79 8.19 16.77
CA GLU A 269 -18.69 8.62 17.83
C GLU A 269 -19.30 9.99 17.53
N ILE A 270 -18.47 10.95 17.11
CA ILE A 270 -18.92 12.33 16.87
C ILE A 270 -19.60 12.45 15.49
N LEU A 271 -18.94 11.99 14.42
CA LEU A 271 -19.40 12.22 13.05
C LEU A 271 -20.53 11.29 12.62
N GLY A 272 -20.67 10.13 13.25
CA GLY A 272 -21.75 9.18 12.92
C GLY A 272 -23.18 9.70 13.18
N ASN A 273 -23.30 10.80 13.92
CA ASN A 273 -24.58 11.44 14.27
C ASN A 273 -24.75 12.80 13.58
N ILE A 274 -23.90 13.16 12.63
CA ILE A 274 -23.99 14.43 11.90
C ILE A 274 -24.66 14.18 10.54
N ASP A 275 -25.81 14.85 10.32
CA ASP A 275 -26.49 14.81 9.04
C ASP A 275 -25.58 15.35 7.94
N GLY A 276 -25.60 14.71 6.77
CA GLY A 276 -24.74 15.07 5.64
C GLY A 276 -23.34 14.44 5.65
N VAL A 277 -22.95 13.72 6.70
CA VAL A 277 -21.68 12.97 6.78
C VAL A 277 -21.94 11.48 6.66
N ARG A 278 -21.39 10.85 5.64
CA ARG A 278 -21.35 9.39 5.52
C ARG A 278 -19.94 8.90 5.85
N LEU A 279 -19.85 7.83 6.63
CA LEU A 279 -18.58 7.19 7.02
C LEU A 279 -18.32 5.93 6.20
N LEU A 280 -17.06 5.60 6.03
CA LEU A 280 -16.64 4.34 5.39
C LEU A 280 -17.16 3.15 6.18
N LYS A 281 -17.79 2.20 5.49
CA LYS A 281 -18.26 0.95 6.09
C LYS A 281 -17.09 -0.02 6.29
N VAL A 282 -16.99 -0.60 7.48
CA VAL A 282 -16.08 -1.70 7.77
C VAL A 282 -16.84 -3.01 7.60
N LEU A 283 -16.29 -3.92 6.81
CA LEU A 283 -16.87 -5.24 6.59
C LEU A 283 -16.66 -6.12 7.83
N GLU A 284 -17.57 -7.06 8.02
CA GLU A 284 -17.45 -8.07 9.08
C GLU A 284 -16.15 -8.89 8.93
N GLY A 285 -15.55 -9.23 10.07
CA GLY A 285 -14.27 -9.95 10.10
C GLY A 285 -13.06 -9.13 9.67
N ARG A 286 -13.20 -7.82 9.39
CA ARG A 286 -12.09 -6.91 9.09
C ARG A 286 -11.68 -6.12 10.33
N ASP A 287 -10.37 -6.08 10.57
CA ASP A 287 -9.74 -5.28 11.63
C ASP A 287 -8.66 -4.39 10.98
N PRO A 288 -9.05 -3.18 10.52
CA PRO A 288 -8.17 -2.29 9.78
C PRO A 288 -7.08 -1.67 10.66
N MET A 289 -5.88 -1.50 10.09
CA MET A 289 -4.81 -0.71 10.70
C MET A 289 -5.07 0.82 10.62
N TRP A 290 -6.08 1.25 9.88
CA TRP A 290 -6.50 2.65 9.69
C TRP A 290 -5.37 3.58 9.22
N HIS A 291 -5.06 3.50 7.94
CA HIS A 291 -4.15 4.47 7.33
C HIS A 291 -4.83 5.81 7.04
N LEU A 292 -6.09 5.78 6.58
CA LEU A 292 -6.92 6.94 6.26
C LEU A 292 -8.19 6.92 7.11
N PHE A 293 -8.76 8.11 7.32
CA PHE A 293 -10.12 8.28 7.83
C PHE A 293 -10.95 9.08 6.83
N PRO A 294 -11.50 8.43 5.79
CA PRO A 294 -12.34 9.08 4.80
C PRO A 294 -13.75 9.32 5.34
N VAL A 295 -14.27 10.52 5.07
CA VAL A 295 -15.68 10.91 5.20
C VAL A 295 -16.21 11.31 3.83
N PHE A 296 -17.52 11.21 3.64
CA PHE A 296 -18.17 11.55 2.37
C PHE A 296 -19.19 12.63 2.61
N ILE A 297 -19.03 13.75 1.93
CA ILE A 297 -19.82 14.98 2.11
C ILE A 297 -20.15 15.61 0.77
N GLU A 298 -21.27 16.29 0.70
CA GLU A 298 -21.57 17.20 -0.39
C GLU A 298 -20.61 18.40 -0.35
N ASN A 299 -20.46 19.13 -1.46
CA ASN A 299 -19.60 20.31 -1.53
C ASN A 299 -18.17 20.11 -1.02
N ARG A 300 -17.63 18.86 -1.08
CA ARG A 300 -16.34 18.45 -0.60
C ARG A 300 -15.22 19.46 -0.89
N ASN A 301 -15.19 20.03 -2.09
CA ASN A 301 -14.12 20.97 -2.49
C ASN A 301 -14.15 22.27 -1.67
N HIS A 302 -15.35 22.78 -1.36
CA HIS A 302 -15.51 23.95 -0.49
C HIS A 302 -15.02 23.61 0.93
N VAL A 303 -15.53 22.53 1.50
CA VAL A 303 -15.17 22.09 2.86
C VAL A 303 -13.67 21.83 2.99
N LEU A 304 -13.04 21.17 2.00
CA LEU A 304 -11.59 20.96 1.97
C LEU A 304 -10.82 22.28 2.03
N THR A 305 -11.25 23.29 1.24
CA THR A 305 -10.61 24.60 1.20
C THR A 305 -10.72 25.32 2.54
N GLU A 306 -11.91 25.34 3.13
CA GLU A 306 -12.15 26.02 4.40
C GLU A 306 -11.44 25.34 5.58
N LEU A 307 -11.44 24.01 5.65
CA LEU A 307 -10.65 23.28 6.66
C LEU A 307 -9.16 23.63 6.57
N ARG A 308 -8.62 23.70 5.34
CA ARG A 308 -7.21 24.10 5.14
C ARG A 308 -6.94 25.54 5.54
N ASN A 309 -7.86 26.46 5.27
CA ASN A 309 -7.79 27.85 5.71
C ASN A 309 -7.74 27.96 7.24
N GLN A 310 -8.40 27.01 7.93
CA GLN A 310 -8.39 26.89 9.39
C GLN A 310 -7.19 26.10 9.93
N GLY A 311 -6.25 25.68 9.08
CA GLY A 311 -5.06 24.92 9.46
C GLY A 311 -5.26 23.42 9.61
N ILE A 312 -6.42 22.87 9.21
CA ILE A 312 -6.72 21.44 9.20
C ILE A 312 -6.40 20.90 7.79
N LEU A 313 -5.28 20.19 7.64
CA LEU A 313 -4.76 19.76 6.34
C LEU A 313 -5.42 18.46 5.85
N ALA A 314 -6.73 18.47 5.61
CA ALA A 314 -7.45 17.36 4.99
C ALA A 314 -6.96 17.11 3.54
N GLN A 315 -7.18 15.89 3.02
CA GLN A 315 -6.75 15.44 1.69
C GLN A 315 -7.87 14.73 0.94
N VAL A 316 -7.61 14.41 -0.35
CA VAL A 316 -8.47 13.58 -1.19
C VAL A 316 -7.69 12.34 -1.62
N ASN A 317 -8.20 11.17 -1.30
CA ASN A 317 -7.58 9.88 -1.60
C ASN A 317 -8.60 8.93 -2.26
N TYR A 318 -8.61 8.78 -3.61
CA TYR A 318 -7.68 9.33 -4.59
C TYR A 318 -8.43 9.85 -5.82
N ILE A 319 -7.76 10.67 -6.64
CA ILE A 319 -8.23 10.93 -8.01
C ILE A 319 -8.25 9.60 -8.74
N PRO A 320 -9.38 9.17 -9.36
CA PRO A 320 -9.40 7.94 -10.16
C PRO A 320 -8.25 7.90 -11.16
N ALA A 321 -7.46 6.83 -11.16
CA ALA A 321 -6.20 6.77 -11.89
C ALA A 321 -6.36 7.16 -13.37
N TYR A 322 -7.45 6.75 -14.02
CA TYR A 322 -7.70 7.09 -15.42
C TYR A 322 -8.12 8.55 -15.67
N PHE A 323 -8.26 9.37 -14.63
CA PHE A 323 -8.42 10.83 -14.80
C PHE A 323 -7.10 11.54 -15.10
N HIS A 324 -5.96 10.90 -14.83
CA HIS A 324 -4.67 11.49 -15.16
C HIS A 324 -4.43 11.52 -16.67
N PRO A 325 -3.82 12.59 -17.21
CA PRO A 325 -3.62 12.78 -18.66
C PRO A 325 -2.94 11.60 -19.35
N VAL A 326 -2.03 10.90 -18.68
CA VAL A 326 -1.33 9.73 -19.23
C VAL A 326 -2.31 8.63 -19.65
N PHE A 327 -3.36 8.40 -18.89
CA PHE A 327 -4.39 7.40 -19.22
C PHE A 327 -5.31 7.89 -20.34
N ALA A 328 -5.65 9.18 -20.36
CA ALA A 328 -6.41 9.75 -21.46
C ALA A 328 -5.69 9.57 -22.81
N ASN A 329 -4.35 9.73 -22.82
CA ASN A 329 -3.52 9.47 -24.01
C ASN A 329 -3.52 8.00 -24.45
N LEU A 330 -3.85 7.08 -23.51
CA LEU A 330 -4.01 5.64 -23.79
C LEU A 330 -5.46 5.27 -24.16
N GLY A 331 -6.36 6.25 -24.31
CA GLY A 331 -7.75 6.05 -24.72
C GLY A 331 -8.74 5.78 -23.57
N TYR A 332 -8.33 5.95 -22.30
CA TYR A 332 -9.26 5.87 -21.18
C TYR A 332 -10.05 7.18 -21.04
N ALA A 333 -11.31 7.09 -20.62
CA ALA A 333 -12.21 8.22 -20.46
C ALA A 333 -12.97 8.16 -19.14
N ARG A 334 -13.59 9.26 -18.75
CA ARG A 334 -14.54 9.29 -17.63
C ARG A 334 -15.76 8.41 -17.95
N GLY A 335 -16.42 7.91 -16.90
CA GLY A 335 -17.58 7.01 -17.01
C GLY A 335 -17.23 5.53 -16.99
N ILE A 336 -15.94 5.14 -16.96
CA ILE A 336 -15.51 3.72 -16.91
C ILE A 336 -15.92 3.07 -15.59
N CYS A 337 -15.76 3.77 -14.45
CA CYS A 337 -16.06 3.28 -13.12
C CYS A 337 -16.91 4.32 -12.36
N PRO A 338 -18.24 4.34 -12.58
CA PRO A 338 -19.11 5.40 -12.04
C PRO A 338 -19.14 5.43 -10.50
N ASN A 339 -19.03 4.28 -9.82
CA ASN A 339 -18.96 4.24 -8.36
C ASN A 339 -17.68 4.90 -7.83
N SER A 340 -16.55 4.66 -8.47
CA SER A 340 -15.28 5.27 -8.12
C SER A 340 -15.29 6.79 -8.38
N GLU A 341 -15.94 7.24 -9.45
CA GLU A 341 -16.11 8.66 -9.75
C GLU A 341 -17.00 9.36 -8.71
N SER A 342 -18.11 8.72 -8.34
CA SER A 342 -18.99 9.18 -7.26
C SER A 342 -18.26 9.19 -5.92
N PHE A 343 -17.52 8.14 -5.59
CA PHE A 343 -16.70 8.06 -4.38
C PHE A 343 -15.72 9.23 -4.30
N TYR A 344 -14.95 9.45 -5.34
CA TYR A 344 -13.98 10.55 -5.44
C TYR A 344 -14.62 11.93 -5.29
N SER A 345 -15.82 12.15 -5.85
CA SER A 345 -16.46 13.47 -5.79
C SER A 345 -16.87 13.89 -4.38
N HIS A 346 -17.09 12.95 -3.47
CA HIS A 346 -17.54 13.19 -2.10
C HIS A 346 -16.47 12.91 -1.04
N GLU A 347 -15.43 12.11 -1.36
CA GLU A 347 -14.41 11.67 -0.40
C GLU A 347 -13.56 12.83 0.09
N LEU A 348 -13.39 12.90 1.42
CA LEU A 348 -12.49 13.78 2.14
C LEU A 348 -11.81 12.99 3.26
N SER A 349 -10.52 12.78 3.18
CA SER A 349 -9.72 12.17 4.24
C SER A 349 -9.37 13.21 5.31
N LEU A 350 -9.89 13.02 6.52
CA LEU A 350 -9.55 13.83 7.68
C LEU A 350 -8.18 13.41 8.26
N PRO A 351 -7.52 14.29 9.03
CA PRO A 351 -6.27 13.96 9.68
C PRO A 351 -6.33 12.66 10.49
N LEU A 352 -5.35 11.77 10.29
CA LEU A 352 -5.23 10.53 11.08
C LEU A 352 -3.75 10.16 11.26
N HIS A 353 -3.23 10.38 12.46
CA HIS A 353 -1.90 9.97 12.88
C HIS A 353 -1.83 9.77 14.40
N THR A 354 -0.87 9.03 14.88
CA THR A 354 -0.74 8.59 16.28
C THR A 354 -0.57 9.73 17.30
N SER A 355 -0.19 10.93 16.84
CA SER A 355 -0.02 12.11 17.70
C SER A 355 -1.30 12.97 17.83
N LEU A 356 -2.43 12.56 17.24
CA LEU A 356 -3.70 13.26 17.44
C LEU A 356 -4.24 12.99 18.84
N THR A 357 -4.64 14.05 19.55
CA THR A 357 -5.34 13.95 20.83
C THR A 357 -6.86 13.98 20.61
N GLU A 358 -7.62 13.55 21.63
CA GLU A 358 -9.10 13.60 21.57
C GLU A 358 -9.62 15.02 21.41
N GLU A 359 -8.94 16.02 22.00
CA GLU A 359 -9.30 17.43 21.87
C GLU A 359 -9.13 17.91 20.41
N LEU A 360 -8.04 17.49 19.73
CA LEU A 360 -7.81 17.82 18.32
C LEU A 360 -8.86 17.14 17.43
N VAL A 361 -9.21 15.89 17.70
CA VAL A 361 -10.28 15.18 16.98
C VAL A 361 -11.62 15.90 17.15
N THR A 362 -11.97 16.27 18.38
CA THR A 362 -13.20 17.03 18.69
C THR A 362 -13.22 18.37 17.97
N HIS A 363 -12.08 19.07 17.95
CA HIS A 363 -11.95 20.33 17.24
C HIS A 363 -12.14 20.15 15.71
N ILE A 364 -11.50 19.16 15.10
CA ILE A 364 -11.65 18.85 13.66
C ILE A 364 -13.13 18.58 13.33
N CYS A 365 -13.80 17.78 14.15
CA CYS A 365 -15.23 17.47 13.98
C CYS A 365 -16.12 18.69 14.08
N ALA A 366 -15.86 19.60 15.05
CA ALA A 366 -16.60 20.85 15.22
C ALA A 366 -16.44 21.74 13.99
N GLN A 367 -15.20 21.94 13.51
CA GLN A 367 -14.94 22.74 12.31
C GLN A 367 -15.60 22.13 11.06
N LEU A 368 -15.57 20.81 10.91
CA LEU A 368 -16.26 20.12 9.81
C LEU A 368 -17.77 20.38 9.89
N LYS A 369 -18.39 20.23 11.08
CA LYS A 369 -19.82 20.43 11.31
C LYS A 369 -20.26 21.85 10.96
N ASP A 370 -19.46 22.87 11.29
CA ASP A 370 -19.78 24.28 11.02
C ASP A 370 -19.75 24.61 9.52
N LEU A 371 -19.19 23.73 8.67
CA LEU A 371 -19.05 23.90 7.22
C LEU A 371 -20.09 23.09 6.41
N LEU A 372 -20.89 22.24 7.05
CA LEU A 372 -21.94 21.43 6.42
C LEU A 372 -23.27 22.18 6.36
#